data_53c2d895a25384d592bc58e9eea93f80
#
_entry.id   53c2d895a25384d592bc58e9eea93f80
#
_cell.length_a   1.000
_cell.length_b   1.000
_cell.length_c   1.000
_cell.angle_alpha   90.00
_cell.angle_beta   90.00
_cell.angle_gamma   90.00
#
_symmetry.space_group_name_H-M   'P 1'
#
loop_
_entity.id
_entity.type
_entity.pdbx_description
1 polymer ?
#
loop_
_entity_poly.entity_id
_entity_poly.type
_entity_poly.pdbx_seq_one_letter_code
_entity_poly.pdbx_strand_id
1 'polypeptide(L)'
;VQMIQYQILTLLTTNGQTPFVSVFMYLNEAKDEKTKADLALIIEEVLKQRIQGVKNRKGVWITPSFPKLLYVLEEDNIREDSKYWYLTELAAKCSAKRLVPDYISEKKMLEYKINKHGEGDCYPCMGCRSFLTPWTTEKDLSGSKIKTDRKYYGRFNQGVVTINLVETALASGQNLSEFWNVLDKTLNLCHRALQCRHERLRGTLSDAAPILWQNGALARLQPGETIDKLLYGGYSTLSLGYAGLWECVYALIGKKLTEPEGEELGLKIMQTLNDYCNKWKDEENIHYSIYGTPMESATY
;
A
#
# COMPACT_ATOMS: atom_id res chain seq x y z
N VAL A 1 -14.07 14.98 -14.04
CA VAL A 1 -13.11 15.17 -12.93
C VAL A 1 -13.79 15.88 -11.75
N GLN A 2 -14.33 17.09 -11.94
CA GLN A 2 -14.93 17.86 -10.85
C GLN A 2 -16.03 17.10 -10.09
N MET A 3 -16.93 16.40 -10.81
CA MET A 3 -18.00 15.59 -10.22
C MET A 3 -17.43 14.46 -9.35
N ILE A 4 -16.41 13.74 -9.84
CA ILE A 4 -15.75 12.66 -9.09
C ILE A 4 -15.14 13.21 -7.79
N GLN A 5 -14.41 14.32 -7.88
CA GLN A 5 -13.81 14.98 -6.72
C GLN A 5 -14.84 15.43 -5.69
N TYR A 6 -15.96 16.00 -6.14
CA TYR A 6 -17.07 16.41 -5.27
C TYR A 6 -17.73 15.20 -4.60
N GLN A 7 -18.04 14.15 -5.37
CA GLN A 7 -18.71 12.97 -4.84
C GLN A 7 -17.84 12.24 -3.80
N ILE A 8 -16.55 12.07 -4.04
CA ILE A 8 -15.64 11.45 -3.07
C ILE A 8 -15.65 12.20 -1.74
N LEU A 9 -15.70 13.54 -1.77
CA LEU A 9 -15.76 14.34 -0.54
C LEU A 9 -17.08 14.26 0.20
N THR A 10 -18.16 13.97 -0.49
CA THR A 10 -19.52 13.91 0.09
C THR A 10 -19.95 12.52 0.49
N LEU A 11 -19.22 11.48 0.04
CA LEU A 11 -19.45 10.09 0.45
C LEU A 11 -18.82 9.83 1.82
N LEU A 12 -19.57 9.15 2.65
CA LEU A 12 -19.09 8.65 3.94
C LEU A 12 -19.27 7.13 3.98
N THR A 13 -18.29 6.47 4.55
CA THR A 13 -18.39 5.03 4.89
C THR A 13 -19.35 4.85 6.08
N THR A 14 -19.78 3.63 6.34
CA THR A 14 -20.70 3.31 7.46
C THR A 14 -20.17 3.74 8.82
N ASN A 15 -18.85 3.87 8.97
CA ASN A 15 -18.19 4.36 10.19
C ASN A 15 -17.84 5.88 10.12
N GLY A 16 -18.42 6.61 9.18
CA GLY A 16 -18.32 8.08 9.11
C GLY A 16 -17.02 8.63 8.51
N GLN A 17 -16.21 7.79 7.88
CA GLN A 17 -14.96 8.22 7.23
C GLN A 17 -15.17 8.48 5.73
N THR A 18 -14.39 9.41 5.18
CA THR A 18 -14.29 9.60 3.73
C THR A 18 -13.60 8.37 3.11
N PRO A 19 -14.07 7.86 1.96
CA PRO A 19 -13.42 6.75 1.28
C PRO A 19 -11.97 7.08 0.92
N PHE A 20 -11.05 6.15 1.22
CA PHE A 20 -9.64 6.24 0.83
C PHE A 20 -9.48 5.85 -0.63
N VAL A 21 -9.65 6.82 -1.53
CA VAL A 21 -9.49 6.65 -2.97
C VAL A 21 -8.19 7.29 -3.41
N SER A 22 -7.41 6.60 -4.24
CA SER A 22 -6.20 7.13 -4.89
C SER A 22 -6.39 7.16 -6.40
N VAL A 23 -5.90 8.22 -7.04
CA VAL A 23 -5.80 8.34 -8.50
C VAL A 23 -4.32 8.20 -8.87
N PHE A 24 -4.02 7.20 -9.68
CA PHE A 24 -2.68 6.90 -10.15
C PHE A 24 -2.50 7.51 -11.54
N MET A 25 -1.75 8.61 -11.60
CA MET A 25 -1.51 9.38 -12.82
C MET A 25 -0.23 8.88 -13.47
N TYR A 26 -0.36 7.88 -14.35
CA TYR A 26 0.73 7.13 -14.97
C TYR A 26 0.52 7.04 -16.48
N LEU A 27 1.36 7.75 -17.26
CA LEU A 27 1.20 7.84 -18.72
C LEU A 27 1.56 6.53 -19.43
N ASN A 28 2.60 5.83 -18.96
CA ASN A 28 3.06 4.57 -19.57
C ASN A 28 2.12 3.37 -19.30
N GLU A 29 1.02 3.56 -18.55
CA GLU A 29 -0.08 2.62 -18.51
C GLU A 29 -0.75 2.49 -19.89
N ALA A 30 -0.81 3.60 -20.65
CA ALA A 30 -1.28 3.60 -22.03
C ALA A 30 -0.26 2.94 -22.98
N LYS A 31 -0.74 2.02 -23.80
CA LYS A 31 0.12 1.24 -24.71
C LYS A 31 0.31 1.89 -26.08
N ASP A 32 -0.48 2.90 -26.40
CA ASP A 32 -0.42 3.64 -27.66
C ASP A 32 -0.42 5.16 -27.41
N GLU A 33 0.15 5.91 -28.37
CA GLU A 33 0.34 7.34 -28.24
C GLU A 33 -0.96 8.15 -28.18
N LYS A 34 -2.03 7.67 -28.81
CA LYS A 34 -3.34 8.34 -28.77
C LYS A 34 -3.93 8.24 -27.36
N THR A 35 -3.99 7.03 -26.81
CA THR A 35 -4.48 6.81 -25.44
C THR A 35 -3.61 7.54 -24.43
N LYS A 36 -2.28 7.60 -24.65
CA LYS A 36 -1.37 8.37 -23.79
C LYS A 36 -1.68 9.87 -23.82
N ALA A 37 -1.98 10.41 -25.01
CA ALA A 37 -2.37 11.83 -25.13
C ALA A 37 -3.71 12.10 -24.45
N ASP A 38 -4.71 11.23 -24.60
CA ASP A 38 -6.00 11.33 -23.94
C ASP A 38 -5.86 11.26 -22.40
N LEU A 39 -4.99 10.35 -21.92
CA LEU A 39 -4.67 10.24 -20.49
C LEU A 39 -3.97 11.49 -19.96
N ALA A 40 -3.06 12.08 -20.75
CA ALA A 40 -2.40 13.34 -20.38
C ALA A 40 -3.41 14.49 -20.19
N LEU A 41 -4.42 14.61 -21.04
CA LEU A 41 -5.52 15.59 -20.87
C LEU A 41 -6.32 15.36 -19.57
N ILE A 42 -6.57 14.08 -19.23
CA ILE A 42 -7.27 13.75 -17.97
C ILE A 42 -6.40 14.13 -16.78
N ILE A 43 -5.11 13.81 -16.81
CA ILE A 43 -4.15 14.16 -15.73
C ILE A 43 -4.07 15.68 -15.56
N GLU A 44 -3.95 16.40 -16.67
CA GLU A 44 -3.93 17.89 -16.67
C GLU A 44 -5.16 18.45 -15.96
N GLU A 45 -6.36 17.97 -16.32
CA GLU A 45 -7.60 18.42 -15.72
C GLU A 45 -7.70 18.03 -14.22
N VAL A 46 -7.25 16.83 -13.85
CA VAL A 46 -7.19 16.42 -12.43
C VAL A 46 -6.34 17.39 -11.60
N LEU A 47 -5.17 17.76 -12.10
CA LEU A 47 -4.28 18.70 -11.43
C LEU A 47 -4.87 20.12 -11.36
N LYS A 48 -5.46 20.61 -12.47
CA LYS A 48 -6.15 21.91 -12.49
C LYS A 48 -7.28 22.00 -11.48
N GLN A 49 -8.13 20.98 -11.44
CA GLN A 49 -9.25 20.91 -10.49
C GLN A 49 -8.77 20.81 -9.04
N ARG A 50 -7.66 20.11 -8.79
CA ARG A 50 -7.05 20.06 -7.46
C ARG A 50 -6.49 21.42 -7.05
N ILE A 51 -5.83 22.14 -7.94
CA ILE A 51 -5.34 23.51 -7.71
C ILE A 51 -6.50 24.45 -7.36
N GLN A 52 -7.61 24.35 -8.07
CA GLN A 52 -8.82 25.13 -7.82
C GLN A 52 -9.44 24.79 -6.45
N GLY A 53 -9.58 23.50 -6.14
CA GLY A 53 -10.28 23.01 -4.95
C GLY A 53 -11.79 22.85 -5.18
N VAL A 54 -12.53 22.68 -4.09
CA VAL A 54 -13.99 22.52 -4.08
C VAL A 54 -14.62 23.60 -3.20
N LYS A 55 -15.75 24.17 -3.63
CA LYS A 55 -16.52 25.10 -2.79
C LYS A 55 -17.33 24.33 -1.74
N ASN A 56 -17.19 24.74 -0.49
CA ASN A 56 -18.08 24.28 0.57
C ASN A 56 -19.46 24.98 0.50
N ARG A 57 -20.38 24.59 1.38
CA ARG A 57 -21.72 25.18 1.43
C ARG A 57 -21.74 26.70 1.69
N LYS A 58 -20.67 27.27 2.25
CA LYS A 58 -20.50 28.70 2.49
C LYS A 58 -19.85 29.45 1.31
N GLY A 59 -19.62 28.75 0.18
CA GLY A 59 -18.98 29.32 -1.00
C GLY A 59 -17.46 29.48 -0.91
N VAL A 60 -16.83 29.00 0.17
CA VAL A 60 -15.38 29.05 0.38
C VAL A 60 -14.71 27.88 -0.32
N TRP A 61 -13.62 28.16 -1.04
CA TRP A 61 -12.79 27.15 -1.67
C TRP A 61 -11.94 26.42 -0.64
N ILE A 62 -12.08 25.09 -0.59
CA ILE A 62 -11.33 24.20 0.30
C ILE A 62 -10.49 23.22 -0.51
N THR A 63 -9.41 22.74 0.11
CA THR A 63 -8.60 21.65 -0.46
C THR A 63 -9.25 20.32 -0.14
N PRO A 64 -9.62 19.50 -1.15
CA PRO A 64 -10.12 18.15 -0.90
C PRO A 64 -9.00 17.24 -0.38
N SER A 65 -9.28 16.47 0.66
CA SER A 65 -8.35 15.47 1.18
C SER A 65 -8.23 14.26 0.24
N PHE A 66 -9.34 13.91 -0.42
CA PHE A 66 -9.44 12.79 -1.36
C PHE A 66 -10.05 13.22 -2.70
N PRO A 67 -9.77 12.48 -3.79
CA PRO A 67 -8.85 11.35 -3.88
C PRO A 67 -7.40 11.76 -3.60
N LYS A 68 -6.58 10.86 -3.05
CA LYS A 68 -5.12 11.04 -3.07
C LYS A 68 -4.64 11.00 -4.50
N LEU A 69 -3.74 11.91 -4.85
CA LEU A 69 -3.14 12.00 -6.17
C LEU A 69 -1.72 11.44 -6.11
N LEU A 70 -1.44 10.46 -6.97
CA LEU A 70 -0.13 9.86 -7.14
C LEU A 70 0.34 10.18 -8.56
N TYR A 71 1.41 10.94 -8.70
CA TYR A 71 1.97 11.35 -9.98
C TYR A 71 3.25 10.60 -10.27
N VAL A 72 3.29 9.88 -11.39
CA VAL A 72 4.47 9.09 -11.78
C VAL A 72 5.41 9.96 -12.60
N LEU A 73 6.67 10.01 -12.18
CA LEU A 73 7.78 10.61 -12.91
C LEU A 73 8.35 9.57 -13.89
N GLU A 74 8.21 9.87 -15.18
CA GLU A 74 8.52 9.01 -16.30
C GLU A 74 9.46 9.72 -17.26
N GLU A 75 10.14 9.00 -18.16
CA GLU A 75 11.04 9.61 -19.16
C GLU A 75 10.34 10.67 -20.01
N ASP A 76 9.05 10.48 -20.31
CA ASP A 76 8.23 11.40 -21.12
C ASP A 76 7.82 12.69 -20.42
N ASN A 77 8.05 12.80 -19.08
CA ASN A 77 7.61 13.96 -18.31
C ASN A 77 8.65 14.51 -17.32
N ILE A 78 9.85 13.91 -17.21
CA ILE A 78 10.83 14.27 -16.17
C ILE A 78 11.82 15.34 -16.61
N ARG A 79 11.97 15.61 -17.93
CA ARG A 79 12.91 16.59 -18.47
C ARG A 79 12.16 17.73 -19.17
N GLU A 80 12.73 18.92 -19.14
CA GLU A 80 12.15 20.13 -19.74
C GLU A 80 11.87 19.99 -21.24
N ASP A 81 12.67 19.19 -21.94
CA ASP A 81 12.50 18.90 -23.38
C ASP A 81 11.54 17.76 -23.67
N SER A 82 11.00 17.08 -22.65
CA SER A 82 10.09 15.98 -22.85
C SER A 82 8.66 16.43 -23.16
N LYS A 83 7.95 15.60 -23.94
CA LYS A 83 6.62 15.90 -24.49
C LYS A 83 5.58 16.31 -23.44
N TYR A 84 5.64 15.70 -22.28
CA TYR A 84 4.67 15.90 -21.19
C TYR A 84 5.27 16.63 -19.97
N TRP A 85 6.40 17.34 -20.13
CA TRP A 85 7.00 18.15 -19.06
C TRP A 85 6.02 19.13 -18.42
N TYR A 86 5.13 19.73 -19.21
CA TYR A 86 4.14 20.66 -18.73
C TYR A 86 3.22 20.08 -17.63
N LEU A 87 3.01 18.75 -17.62
CA LEU A 87 2.27 18.07 -16.55
C LEU A 87 3.06 18.07 -15.23
N THR A 88 4.38 17.90 -15.30
CA THR A 88 5.27 17.94 -14.12
C THR A 88 5.33 19.38 -13.56
N GLU A 89 5.42 20.39 -14.41
CA GLU A 89 5.31 21.78 -13.96
C GLU A 89 3.94 22.04 -13.27
N LEU A 90 2.87 21.53 -13.85
CA LEU A 90 1.53 21.69 -13.29
C LEU A 90 1.39 20.93 -11.97
N ALA A 91 1.97 19.73 -11.88
CA ALA A 91 2.03 18.95 -10.64
C ALA A 91 2.82 19.69 -9.54
N ALA A 92 3.96 20.29 -9.88
CA ALA A 92 4.74 21.11 -8.96
C ALA A 92 3.95 22.35 -8.47
N LYS A 93 3.25 23.05 -9.37
CA LYS A 93 2.33 24.16 -9.00
C LYS A 93 1.21 23.68 -8.07
N CYS A 94 0.69 22.48 -8.32
CA CYS A 94 -0.31 21.85 -7.46
C CYS A 94 0.28 21.57 -6.06
N SER A 95 1.46 20.99 -5.99
CA SER A 95 2.15 20.70 -4.73
C SER A 95 2.43 21.96 -3.92
N ALA A 96 2.91 23.01 -4.55
CA ALA A 96 3.16 24.29 -3.89
C ALA A 96 1.90 24.91 -3.26
N LYS A 97 0.72 24.67 -3.86
CA LYS A 97 -0.56 25.24 -3.37
C LYS A 97 -1.35 24.29 -2.48
N ARG A 98 -1.24 22.98 -2.68
CA ARG A 98 -2.14 21.97 -2.10
C ARG A 98 -1.43 20.82 -1.39
N LEU A 99 -0.10 20.79 -1.37
CA LEU A 99 0.74 19.73 -0.80
C LEU A 99 0.51 18.33 -1.42
N VAL A 100 -0.02 18.29 -2.62
CA VAL A 100 -0.26 17.08 -3.44
C VAL A 100 0.00 17.41 -4.91
N PRO A 101 0.34 16.43 -5.77
CA PRO A 101 0.34 14.98 -5.59
C PRO A 101 1.57 14.44 -4.83
N ASP A 102 1.48 13.17 -4.41
CA ASP A 102 2.67 12.39 -4.06
C ASP A 102 3.37 11.94 -5.35
N TYR A 103 4.71 11.91 -5.36
CA TYR A 103 5.50 11.57 -6.54
C TYR A 103 6.06 10.16 -6.43
N ILE A 104 5.99 9.41 -7.54
CA ILE A 104 6.54 8.07 -7.67
C ILE A 104 7.51 8.08 -8.85
N SER A 105 8.76 7.66 -8.65
CA SER A 105 9.70 7.46 -9.75
C SER A 105 9.46 6.11 -10.39
N GLU A 106 9.02 6.08 -11.66
CA GLU A 106 8.88 4.84 -12.45
C GLU A 106 10.19 4.06 -12.46
N LYS A 107 11.29 4.72 -12.81
CA LYS A 107 12.61 4.10 -12.86
C LYS A 107 12.98 3.40 -11.55
N LYS A 108 12.80 4.07 -10.42
CA LYS A 108 13.12 3.48 -9.11
C LYS A 108 12.15 2.39 -8.72
N MET A 109 10.88 2.53 -9.04
CA MET A 109 9.92 1.47 -8.79
C MET A 109 10.25 0.21 -9.60
N LEU A 110 10.55 0.34 -10.87
CA LEU A 110 10.93 -0.79 -11.72
C LEU A 110 12.25 -1.42 -11.23
N GLU A 111 13.24 -0.62 -10.82
CA GLU A 111 14.50 -1.11 -10.24
C GLU A 111 14.26 -2.02 -9.01
N TYR A 112 13.32 -1.66 -8.13
CA TYR A 112 13.03 -2.44 -6.92
C TYR A 112 11.98 -3.55 -7.12
N LYS A 113 11.11 -3.43 -8.10
CA LYS A 113 9.97 -4.35 -8.29
C LYS A 113 10.15 -5.31 -9.45
N ILE A 114 11.07 -5.03 -10.39
CA ILE A 114 11.45 -6.00 -11.40
C ILE A 114 12.38 -7.02 -10.75
N ASN A 115 12.02 -8.31 -10.87
CA ASN A 115 12.87 -9.38 -10.40
C ASN A 115 14.01 -9.67 -11.39
N LYS A 116 14.91 -10.58 -11.00
CA LYS A 116 16.04 -11.02 -11.84
C LYS A 116 15.66 -11.65 -13.20
N HIS A 117 14.36 -11.89 -13.45
CA HIS A 117 13.83 -12.40 -14.71
C HIS A 117 13.21 -11.30 -15.58
N GLY A 118 13.35 -10.03 -15.20
CA GLY A 118 12.77 -8.90 -15.93
C GLY A 118 11.24 -8.74 -15.74
N GLU A 119 10.64 -9.46 -14.81
CA GLU A 119 9.20 -9.39 -14.55
C GLU A 119 8.93 -8.36 -13.44
N GLY A 120 8.09 -7.41 -13.69
CA GLY A 120 7.69 -6.36 -12.76
C GLY A 120 6.89 -5.28 -13.46
N ASP A 121 6.32 -4.37 -12.69
CA ASP A 121 5.53 -3.26 -13.21
C ASP A 121 5.56 -2.08 -12.23
N CYS A 122 5.21 -0.90 -12.74
CA CYS A 122 4.89 0.26 -11.92
C CYS A 122 3.39 0.21 -11.58
N TYR A 123 3.06 0.18 -10.29
CA TYR A 123 1.68 0.03 -9.82
C TYR A 123 1.41 0.91 -8.59
N PRO A 124 0.14 1.27 -8.32
CA PRO A 124 -0.19 2.20 -7.24
C PRO A 124 0.01 1.57 -5.85
N CYS A 125 0.30 2.43 -4.89
CA CYS A 125 0.19 2.09 -3.48
C CYS A 125 -1.27 2.17 -3.00
N MET A 126 -1.54 1.56 -1.85
CA MET A 126 -2.77 1.82 -1.09
C MET A 126 -2.80 3.26 -0.58
N GLY A 127 -3.97 3.74 -0.16
CA GLY A 127 -4.16 5.08 0.36
C GLY A 127 -3.20 5.49 1.49
N CYS A 128 -2.67 4.54 2.25
CA CYS A 128 -1.66 4.73 3.30
C CYS A 128 -0.22 4.58 2.79
N ARG A 129 0.01 4.66 1.48
CA ARG A 129 1.33 4.57 0.80
C ARG A 129 2.02 3.20 0.92
N SER A 130 1.29 2.17 1.31
CA SER A 130 1.80 0.79 1.32
C SER A 130 1.56 0.13 -0.02
N PHE A 131 2.55 -0.60 -0.52
CA PHE A 131 2.47 -1.36 -1.76
C PHE A 131 2.14 -2.82 -1.48
N LEU A 132 1.05 -3.32 -2.05
CA LEU A 132 0.73 -4.74 -2.02
C LEU A 132 1.62 -5.47 -3.05
N THR A 133 2.80 -5.91 -2.64
CA THR A 133 3.75 -6.59 -3.52
C THR A 133 3.11 -7.83 -4.15
N PRO A 134 3.12 -7.96 -5.48
CA PRO A 134 2.55 -9.11 -6.17
C PRO A 134 3.25 -10.41 -5.79
N TRP A 135 2.47 -11.44 -5.52
CA TRP A 135 2.97 -12.79 -5.26
C TRP A 135 2.73 -13.67 -6.48
N THR A 136 3.72 -14.43 -6.88
CA THR A 136 3.72 -15.17 -8.15
C THR A 136 3.77 -16.68 -7.98
N THR A 137 3.82 -17.17 -6.75
CA THR A 137 3.93 -18.60 -6.49
C THR A 137 2.76 -19.05 -5.63
N GLU A 138 1.87 -19.82 -6.21
CA GLU A 138 0.82 -20.55 -5.50
C GLU A 138 1.23 -21.99 -5.29
N LYS A 139 0.63 -22.63 -4.30
CA LYS A 139 0.65 -24.08 -4.17
C LYS A 139 -0.69 -24.63 -4.67
N ASP A 140 -0.65 -25.69 -5.44
CA ASP A 140 -1.86 -26.45 -5.79
C ASP A 140 -2.38 -27.24 -4.56
N LEU A 141 -3.49 -27.94 -4.76
CA LEU A 141 -4.07 -28.78 -3.71
C LEU A 141 -3.14 -29.94 -3.26
N SER A 142 -2.11 -30.25 -4.04
CA SER A 142 -1.08 -31.23 -3.70
C SER A 142 0.09 -30.64 -2.92
N GLY A 143 0.12 -29.29 -2.76
CA GLY A 143 1.24 -28.57 -2.15
C GLY A 143 2.38 -28.25 -3.12
N SER A 144 2.26 -28.58 -4.41
CA SER A 144 3.25 -28.26 -5.44
C SER A 144 3.19 -26.79 -5.82
N LYS A 145 4.37 -26.15 -5.97
CA LYS A 145 4.45 -24.72 -6.36
C LYS A 145 4.03 -24.55 -7.82
N ILE A 146 3.01 -23.75 -8.06
CA ILE A 146 2.56 -23.35 -9.39
C ILE A 146 3.01 -21.90 -9.63
N LYS A 147 3.59 -21.62 -10.79
CA LYS A 147 3.84 -20.22 -11.21
C LYS A 147 2.53 -19.65 -11.71
N THR A 148 2.06 -18.56 -11.06
CA THR A 148 0.90 -17.79 -11.50
C THR A 148 1.33 -16.46 -12.09
N ASP A 149 0.49 -15.88 -12.94
CA ASP A 149 0.70 -14.53 -13.43
C ASP A 149 0.62 -13.51 -12.30
N ARG A 150 1.53 -12.55 -12.32
CA ARG A 150 1.52 -11.47 -11.34
C ARG A 150 0.27 -10.61 -11.50
N LYS A 151 -0.45 -10.41 -10.39
CA LYS A 151 -1.59 -9.53 -10.34
C LYS A 151 -1.23 -8.23 -9.62
N TYR A 152 -1.34 -7.11 -10.31
CA TYR A 152 -1.03 -5.78 -9.80
C TYR A 152 -2.27 -5.01 -9.36
N TYR A 153 -3.42 -5.23 -10.01
CA TYR A 153 -4.69 -4.53 -9.79
C TYR A 153 -5.75 -5.46 -9.21
N GLY A 154 -6.76 -4.85 -8.59
CA GLY A 154 -7.89 -5.59 -8.01
C GLY A 154 -7.49 -6.45 -6.82
N ARG A 155 -6.40 -6.11 -6.12
CA ARG A 155 -5.94 -6.75 -4.89
C ARG A 155 -6.35 -5.93 -3.68
N PHE A 156 -6.41 -6.56 -2.52
CA PHE A 156 -6.80 -5.89 -1.28
C PHE A 156 -6.03 -6.42 -0.07
N ASN A 157 -6.05 -5.67 1.02
CA ASN A 157 -5.50 -6.08 2.29
C ASN A 157 -6.63 -6.61 3.18
N GLN A 158 -6.48 -7.84 3.69
CA GLN A 158 -7.43 -8.45 4.61
C GLN A 158 -7.37 -7.83 6.01
N GLY A 159 -6.23 -7.23 6.37
CA GLY A 159 -6.05 -6.54 7.63
C GLY A 159 -4.59 -6.36 8.01
N VAL A 160 -4.37 -5.50 8.99
CA VAL A 160 -3.05 -5.20 9.57
C VAL A 160 -3.09 -5.53 11.05
N VAL A 161 -2.02 -6.14 11.55
CA VAL A 161 -1.70 -6.25 12.99
C VAL A 161 -0.33 -5.65 13.18
N THR A 162 -0.23 -4.62 14.03
CA THR A 162 1.02 -3.88 14.24
C THR A 162 1.72 -4.36 15.49
N ILE A 163 2.99 -4.75 15.34
CA ILE A 163 3.88 -5.01 16.48
C ILE A 163 4.46 -3.67 16.98
N ASN A 164 4.38 -3.45 18.29
CA ASN A 164 5.06 -2.36 18.96
C ASN A 164 6.48 -2.81 19.35
N LEU A 165 7.46 -2.41 18.54
CA LEU A 165 8.86 -2.80 18.76
C LEU A 165 9.45 -2.14 20.02
N VAL A 166 8.96 -0.96 20.38
CA VAL A 166 9.40 -0.26 21.61
C VAL A 166 8.99 -1.06 22.84
N GLU A 167 7.72 -1.48 22.90
CA GLU A 167 7.22 -2.32 24.00
C GLU A 167 7.97 -3.65 24.06
N THR A 168 8.28 -4.25 22.91
CA THR A 168 9.07 -5.48 22.83
C THR A 168 10.46 -5.30 23.42
N ALA A 169 11.13 -4.16 23.15
CA ALA A 169 12.43 -3.84 23.70
C ALA A 169 12.37 -3.58 25.22
N LEU A 170 11.37 -2.85 25.69
CA LEU A 170 11.18 -2.55 27.11
C LEU A 170 10.82 -3.82 27.90
N ALA A 171 9.94 -4.67 27.38
CA ALA A 171 9.55 -5.94 28.00
C ALA A 171 10.72 -6.93 28.12
N SER A 172 11.76 -6.81 27.28
CA SER A 172 12.99 -7.58 27.40
C SER A 172 13.95 -7.05 28.50
N GLY A 173 13.58 -5.98 29.22
CA GLY A 173 14.45 -5.28 30.14
C GLY A 173 15.65 -4.63 29.45
N GLN A 174 15.50 -4.26 28.19
CA GLN A 174 16.56 -3.71 27.34
C GLN A 174 17.75 -4.66 27.15
N ASN A 175 17.53 -5.95 27.34
CA ASN A 175 18.52 -7.00 27.14
C ASN A 175 18.39 -7.56 25.72
N LEU A 176 19.43 -7.41 24.92
CA LEU A 176 19.42 -7.83 23.51
C LEU A 176 19.18 -9.32 23.32
N SER A 177 19.69 -10.18 24.20
CA SER A 177 19.47 -11.63 24.12
C SER A 177 18.01 -11.98 24.41
N GLU A 178 17.43 -11.38 25.47
CA GLU A 178 16.02 -11.61 25.82
C GLU A 178 15.07 -10.94 24.83
N PHE A 179 15.50 -9.86 24.17
CA PHE A 179 14.71 -9.18 23.14
C PHE A 179 14.27 -10.15 22.02
N TRP A 180 15.18 -11.00 21.56
CA TRP A 180 14.84 -11.95 20.50
C TRP A 180 13.80 -12.99 20.95
N ASN A 181 13.84 -13.40 22.21
CA ASN A 181 12.83 -14.31 22.80
C ASN A 181 11.47 -13.63 22.93
N VAL A 182 11.44 -12.37 23.36
CA VAL A 182 10.20 -11.58 23.46
C VAL A 182 9.65 -11.28 22.08
N LEU A 183 10.51 -10.94 21.12
CA LEU A 183 10.14 -10.69 19.73
C LEU A 183 9.48 -11.92 19.09
N ASP A 184 10.08 -13.11 19.26
CA ASP A 184 9.52 -14.37 18.75
C ASP A 184 8.10 -14.62 19.30
N LYS A 185 7.93 -14.53 20.63
CA LYS A 185 6.61 -14.69 21.27
C LYS A 185 5.59 -13.67 20.74
N THR A 186 6.00 -12.41 20.56
CA THR A 186 5.12 -11.35 20.08
C THR A 186 4.76 -11.55 18.61
N LEU A 187 5.70 -11.99 17.77
CA LEU A 187 5.44 -12.33 16.37
C LEU A 187 4.45 -13.49 16.23
N ASN A 188 4.59 -14.52 17.06
CA ASN A 188 3.62 -15.62 17.09
C ASN A 188 2.22 -15.14 17.51
N LEU A 189 2.12 -14.19 18.43
CA LEU A 189 0.84 -13.58 18.79
C LEU A 189 0.27 -12.73 17.65
N CYS A 190 1.09 -11.92 16.97
CA CYS A 190 0.69 -11.16 15.80
C CYS A 190 0.17 -12.08 14.68
N HIS A 191 0.86 -13.20 14.44
CA HIS A 191 0.44 -14.20 13.46
C HIS A 191 -0.96 -14.75 13.77
N ARG A 192 -1.20 -15.19 15.00
CA ARG A 192 -2.53 -15.65 15.44
C ARG A 192 -3.61 -14.58 15.25
N ALA A 193 -3.29 -13.32 15.55
CA ALA A 193 -4.22 -12.23 15.35
C ALA A 193 -4.52 -11.96 13.86
N LEU A 194 -3.51 -12.11 12.98
CA LEU A 194 -3.69 -12.03 11.52
C LEU A 194 -4.54 -13.21 11.01
N GLN A 195 -4.30 -14.42 11.52
CA GLN A 195 -5.14 -15.58 11.20
C GLN A 195 -6.61 -15.38 11.63
N CYS A 196 -6.86 -14.82 12.81
CA CYS A 196 -8.23 -14.47 13.23
C CYS A 196 -8.92 -13.51 12.25
N ARG A 197 -8.18 -12.55 11.67
CA ARG A 197 -8.73 -11.65 10.64
C ARG A 197 -9.07 -12.41 9.35
N HIS A 198 -8.19 -13.29 8.91
CA HIS A 198 -8.41 -14.15 7.74
C HIS A 198 -9.66 -15.04 7.93
N GLU A 199 -9.70 -15.77 9.04
CA GLU A 199 -10.83 -16.66 9.36
C GLU A 199 -12.16 -15.90 9.44
N ARG A 200 -12.16 -14.66 9.91
CA ARG A 200 -13.37 -13.83 9.97
C ARG A 200 -13.94 -13.49 8.60
N LEU A 201 -13.11 -13.48 7.55
CA LEU A 201 -13.52 -13.21 6.17
C LEU A 201 -14.00 -14.47 5.43
N ARG A 202 -13.60 -15.66 5.88
CA ARG A 202 -14.02 -16.91 5.25
C ARG A 202 -15.53 -17.10 5.31
N GLY A 203 -16.09 -17.62 4.22
CA GLY A 203 -17.53 -17.80 4.07
C GLY A 203 -18.32 -16.51 3.82
N THR A 204 -17.66 -15.36 3.73
CA THR A 204 -18.35 -14.10 3.38
C THR A 204 -18.91 -14.21 1.97
N LEU A 205 -20.18 -13.89 1.81
CA LEU A 205 -20.82 -13.89 0.49
C LEU A 205 -20.50 -12.60 -0.26
N SER A 206 -20.40 -12.72 -1.59
CA SER A 206 -20.17 -11.57 -2.50
C SER A 206 -21.24 -10.48 -2.34
N ASP A 207 -22.42 -10.86 -1.87
CA ASP A 207 -23.55 -9.96 -1.59
C ASP A 207 -23.31 -9.00 -0.41
N ALA A 208 -22.33 -9.28 0.45
CA ALA A 208 -21.97 -8.39 1.55
C ALA A 208 -21.46 -7.02 1.07
N ALA A 209 -20.81 -6.98 -0.11
CA ALA A 209 -20.33 -5.75 -0.73
C ALA A 209 -20.29 -5.91 -2.27
N PRO A 210 -21.44 -5.84 -2.96
CA PRO A 210 -21.54 -6.14 -4.39
C PRO A 210 -20.62 -5.29 -5.26
N ILE A 211 -20.42 -4.01 -4.93
CA ILE A 211 -19.51 -3.12 -5.66
C ILE A 211 -18.09 -3.67 -5.67
N LEU A 212 -17.62 -4.22 -4.54
CA LEU A 212 -16.28 -4.78 -4.42
C LEU A 212 -16.17 -6.13 -5.12
N TRP A 213 -17.12 -7.02 -4.87
CA TRP A 213 -16.98 -8.44 -5.19
C TRP A 213 -17.66 -8.86 -6.49
N GLN A 214 -18.76 -8.20 -6.90
CA GLN A 214 -19.55 -8.59 -8.09
C GLN A 214 -19.34 -7.62 -9.25
N ASN A 215 -19.20 -6.31 -9.00
CA ASN A 215 -19.23 -5.28 -10.03
C ASN A 215 -17.84 -4.82 -10.50
N GLY A 216 -16.76 -5.50 -10.08
CA GLY A 216 -15.44 -5.38 -10.67
C GLY A 216 -14.48 -4.40 -10.01
N ALA A 217 -14.81 -3.82 -8.84
CA ALA A 217 -13.83 -3.02 -8.11
C ALA A 217 -12.64 -3.88 -7.65
N LEU A 218 -12.90 -5.09 -7.14
CA LEU A 218 -11.89 -6.08 -6.78
C LEU A 218 -12.06 -7.39 -7.54
N ALA A 219 -13.29 -7.85 -7.74
CA ALA A 219 -13.60 -9.11 -8.39
C ALA A 219 -14.90 -9.03 -9.20
N ARG A 220 -15.25 -10.10 -9.90
CA ARG A 220 -16.51 -10.29 -10.63
C ARG A 220 -17.11 -11.66 -10.28
N LEU A 221 -17.42 -11.83 -8.98
CA LEU A 221 -18.07 -13.02 -8.47
C LEU A 221 -19.56 -12.99 -8.80
N GLN A 222 -20.18 -14.17 -8.84
CA GLN A 222 -21.62 -14.26 -8.95
C GLN A 222 -22.31 -13.92 -7.64
N PRO A 223 -23.57 -13.43 -7.64
CA PRO A 223 -24.37 -13.31 -6.42
C PRO A 223 -24.42 -14.64 -5.66
N GLY A 224 -24.26 -14.59 -4.34
CA GLY A 224 -24.24 -15.78 -3.48
C GLY A 224 -22.92 -16.58 -3.47
N GLU A 225 -21.94 -16.21 -4.31
CA GLU A 225 -20.61 -16.84 -4.31
C GLU A 225 -19.80 -16.35 -3.10
N THR A 226 -19.03 -17.23 -2.45
CA THR A 226 -18.11 -16.83 -1.38
C THR A 226 -16.86 -16.16 -1.92
N ILE A 227 -16.27 -15.26 -1.11
CA ILE A 227 -15.00 -14.59 -1.46
C ILE A 227 -13.78 -15.46 -1.17
N ASP A 228 -13.93 -16.68 -0.71
CA ASP A 228 -12.86 -17.51 -0.16
C ASP A 228 -11.68 -17.68 -1.14
N LYS A 229 -11.96 -17.86 -2.44
CA LYS A 229 -10.91 -17.97 -3.46
C LYS A 229 -10.04 -16.71 -3.61
N LEU A 230 -10.51 -15.56 -3.09
CA LEU A 230 -9.77 -14.29 -3.11
C LEU A 230 -8.89 -14.10 -1.87
N LEU A 231 -9.00 -14.98 -0.89
CA LEU A 231 -8.26 -14.89 0.37
C LEU A 231 -6.88 -15.56 0.29
N TYR A 232 -6.63 -16.36 -0.74
CA TYR A 232 -5.43 -17.17 -0.94
C TYR A 232 -4.68 -16.79 -2.22
N GLY A 233 -3.53 -17.41 -2.45
CA GLY A 233 -2.81 -17.35 -3.72
C GLY A 233 -2.34 -15.95 -4.12
N GLY A 234 -2.10 -15.07 -3.17
CA GLY A 234 -1.62 -13.71 -3.45
C GLY A 234 -2.65 -12.75 -4.02
N TYR A 235 -3.93 -13.14 -4.11
CA TYR A 235 -4.99 -12.23 -4.51
C TYR A 235 -5.20 -11.12 -3.48
N SER A 236 -5.06 -11.44 -2.20
CA SER A 236 -5.10 -10.51 -1.09
C SER A 236 -3.91 -10.73 -0.15
N THR A 237 -3.71 -9.81 0.78
CA THR A 237 -2.54 -9.78 1.66
C THR A 237 -2.97 -9.58 3.10
N LEU A 238 -2.31 -10.24 4.03
CA LEU A 238 -2.28 -9.90 5.45
C LEU A 238 -1.00 -9.11 5.74
N SER A 239 -1.08 -8.03 6.49
CA SER A 239 0.07 -7.17 6.74
C SER A 239 0.50 -7.22 8.20
N LEU A 240 1.77 -7.59 8.42
CA LEU A 240 2.44 -7.40 9.69
C LEU A 240 2.95 -5.97 9.74
N GLY A 241 2.23 -5.11 10.45
CA GLY A 241 2.65 -3.75 10.73
C GLY A 241 3.77 -3.71 11.75
N TYR A 242 4.61 -2.69 11.69
CA TYR A 242 5.58 -2.39 12.75
C TYR A 242 5.60 -0.90 13.05
N ALA A 243 5.95 -0.57 14.29
CA ALA A 243 6.14 0.79 14.76
C ALA A 243 7.28 0.87 15.76
N GLY A 244 7.98 2.01 15.81
CA GLY A 244 8.99 2.29 16.83
C GLY A 244 10.33 1.59 16.61
N LEU A 245 10.76 1.35 15.35
CA LEU A 245 12.06 0.71 15.08
C LEU A 245 13.23 1.54 15.61
N TRP A 246 13.19 2.87 15.44
CA TRP A 246 14.24 3.74 15.89
C TRP A 246 14.38 3.71 17.43
N GLU A 247 13.25 3.86 18.11
CA GLU A 247 13.19 3.85 19.58
C GLU A 247 13.57 2.49 20.15
N CYS A 248 13.18 1.41 19.47
CA CYS A 248 13.56 0.05 19.85
C CYS A 248 15.08 -0.14 19.83
N VAL A 249 15.72 0.22 18.73
CA VAL A 249 17.18 0.12 18.58
C VAL A 249 17.89 0.99 19.61
N TYR A 250 17.42 2.22 19.79
CA TYR A 250 18.00 3.14 20.77
C TYR A 250 17.85 2.61 22.20
N ALA A 251 16.70 2.06 22.57
CA ALA A 251 16.47 1.46 23.87
C ALA A 251 17.37 0.25 24.15
N LEU A 252 17.65 -0.58 23.14
CA LEU A 252 18.44 -1.80 23.29
C LEU A 252 19.95 -1.55 23.38
N ILE A 253 20.48 -0.62 22.58
CA ILE A 253 21.94 -0.44 22.43
C ILE A 253 22.41 1.02 22.58
N GLY A 254 21.51 1.98 22.80
CA GLY A 254 21.84 3.41 22.93
C GLY A 254 22.36 4.05 21.64
N LYS A 255 22.16 3.42 20.49
CA LYS A 255 22.64 3.87 19.18
C LYS A 255 21.47 4.30 18.29
N LYS A 256 21.72 5.31 17.43
CA LYS A 256 20.76 5.76 16.43
C LYS A 256 20.81 4.85 15.20
N LEU A 257 19.71 4.75 14.43
CA LEU A 257 19.70 4.03 13.15
C LEU A 257 20.65 4.62 12.09
N THR A 258 21.15 5.84 12.30
CA THR A 258 22.15 6.49 11.43
C THR A 258 23.60 6.16 11.83
N GLU A 259 23.81 5.41 12.90
CA GLU A 259 25.11 4.91 13.34
C GLU A 259 25.27 3.45 12.89
N PRO A 260 26.48 2.97 12.53
CA PRO A 260 26.66 1.64 11.95
C PRO A 260 26.05 0.49 12.76
N GLU A 261 26.26 0.48 14.08
CA GLU A 261 25.72 -0.58 14.95
C GLU A 261 24.19 -0.51 15.06
N GLY A 262 23.63 0.71 15.01
CA GLY A 262 22.19 0.93 15.03
C GLY A 262 21.54 0.50 13.71
N GLU A 263 22.17 0.80 12.56
CA GLU A 263 21.73 0.35 11.24
C GLU A 263 21.76 -1.18 11.15
N GLU A 264 22.85 -1.81 11.58
CA GLU A 264 22.99 -3.28 11.57
C GLU A 264 21.88 -3.96 12.37
N LEU A 265 21.63 -3.50 13.61
CA LEU A 265 20.55 -4.05 14.43
C LEU A 265 19.17 -3.78 13.83
N GLY A 266 18.94 -2.58 13.32
CA GLY A 266 17.70 -2.22 12.65
C GLY A 266 17.41 -3.11 11.44
N LEU A 267 18.40 -3.31 10.57
CA LEU A 267 18.29 -4.22 9.43
C LEU A 267 18.03 -5.67 9.86
N LYS A 268 18.70 -6.14 10.92
CA LYS A 268 18.49 -7.49 11.46
C LYS A 268 17.08 -7.69 12.00
N ILE A 269 16.51 -6.70 12.69
CA ILE A 269 15.11 -6.73 13.13
C ILE A 269 14.18 -6.82 11.92
N MET A 270 14.35 -5.94 10.93
CA MET A 270 13.51 -5.91 9.73
C MET A 270 13.62 -7.20 8.93
N GLN A 271 14.82 -7.78 8.82
CA GLN A 271 15.01 -9.08 8.16
C GLN A 271 14.26 -10.19 8.91
N THR A 272 14.33 -10.19 10.24
CA THR A 272 13.58 -11.17 11.07
C THR A 272 12.08 -11.08 10.82
N LEU A 273 11.50 -9.87 10.79
CA LEU A 273 10.08 -9.69 10.47
C LEU A 273 9.73 -10.24 9.07
N ASN A 274 10.62 -9.99 8.11
CA ASN A 274 10.44 -10.49 6.74
C ASN A 274 10.52 -12.01 6.64
N ASP A 275 11.44 -12.63 7.37
CA ASP A 275 11.62 -14.08 7.40
C ASP A 275 10.38 -14.77 7.99
N TYR A 276 9.77 -14.20 9.04
CA TYR A 276 8.50 -14.69 9.58
C TYR A 276 7.37 -14.57 8.54
N CYS A 277 7.24 -13.45 7.86
CA CYS A 277 6.25 -13.29 6.80
C CYS A 277 6.44 -14.32 5.67
N ASN A 278 7.69 -14.59 5.28
CA ASN A 278 8.00 -15.59 4.25
C ASN A 278 7.69 -17.01 4.72
N LYS A 279 8.03 -17.34 5.96
CA LYS A 279 7.68 -18.63 6.58
C LYS A 279 6.16 -18.86 6.55
N TRP A 280 5.36 -17.90 7.02
CA TRP A 280 3.90 -18.02 7.02
C TRP A 280 3.30 -18.14 5.62
N LYS A 281 3.85 -17.42 4.62
CA LYS A 281 3.45 -17.59 3.21
C LYS A 281 3.62 -19.03 2.73
N ASP A 282 4.78 -19.61 3.03
CA ASP A 282 5.12 -20.95 2.58
C ASP A 282 4.26 -22.03 3.27
N GLU A 283 3.90 -21.82 4.52
CA GLU A 283 3.09 -22.74 5.32
C GLU A 283 1.60 -22.69 4.97
N GLU A 284 1.04 -21.49 4.68
CA GLU A 284 -0.42 -21.27 4.67
C GLU A 284 -1.01 -20.94 3.29
N ASN A 285 -0.17 -20.70 2.27
CA ASN A 285 -0.62 -20.22 0.95
C ASN A 285 -1.39 -18.87 1.03
N ILE A 286 -1.09 -18.07 2.04
CA ILE A 286 -1.63 -16.73 2.24
C ILE A 286 -0.49 -15.73 2.05
N HIS A 287 -0.73 -14.61 1.36
CA HIS A 287 0.29 -13.60 1.20
C HIS A 287 0.44 -12.75 2.46
N TYR A 288 1.57 -12.84 3.13
CA TYR A 288 1.97 -11.97 4.24
C TYR A 288 2.99 -10.93 3.77
N SER A 289 2.90 -9.71 4.26
CA SER A 289 3.86 -8.65 3.96
C SER A 289 4.13 -7.76 5.16
N ILE A 290 5.32 -7.17 5.21
CA ILE A 290 5.64 -6.14 6.20
C ILE A 290 4.97 -4.83 5.79
N TYR A 291 4.56 -4.04 6.78
CA TYR A 291 3.92 -2.76 6.61
C TYR A 291 4.44 -1.74 7.63
N GLY A 292 5.06 -0.66 7.16
CA GLY A 292 5.37 0.48 8.03
C GLY A 292 4.08 1.16 8.45
N THR A 293 3.64 0.92 9.68
CA THR A 293 2.36 1.44 10.17
C THR A 293 2.45 2.97 10.31
N PRO A 294 1.59 3.75 9.62
CA PRO A 294 1.54 5.19 9.83
C PRO A 294 1.02 5.50 11.23
N MET A 295 1.76 6.32 11.96
CA MET A 295 1.49 6.68 13.36
C MET A 295 0.90 8.08 13.47
N GLU A 296 0.08 8.51 12.51
CA GLU A 296 -0.49 9.87 12.41
C GLU A 296 -1.27 10.28 13.66
N SER A 297 -1.91 9.33 14.34
CA SER A 297 -2.67 9.59 15.58
C SER A 297 -1.87 9.38 16.87
N ALA A 298 -0.60 9.02 16.79
CA ALA A 298 0.26 8.79 17.95
C ALA A 298 1.33 9.89 18.16
N THR A 299 1.34 10.91 17.29
CA THR A 299 2.22 12.08 17.39
C THR A 299 1.55 13.16 18.24
N TYR A 300 1.52 12.94 19.57
CA TYR A 300 1.17 13.96 20.55
C TYR A 300 2.35 14.21 21.48
#